data_88406d441d87885c00f7bba67c4f3d18
#
_entry.id   88406d441d87885c00f7bba67c4f3d18
#
_cell.length_a   1.000
_cell.length_b   1.000
_cell.length_c   1.000
_cell.angle_alpha   90.00
_cell.angle_beta   90.00
_cell.angle_gamma   90.00
#
_symmetry.space_group_name_H-M   'P 1'
#
loop_
_entity.id
_entity.type
_entity.pdbx_description
1 polymer ?
#
loop_
_entity_poly.entity_id
_entity_poly.type
_entity_poly.pdbx_seq_one_letter_code
_entity_poly.pdbx_strand_id
1 'polypeptide(L)'
;MASNVAVIDYGMGNLHSVAKALEHVGAQAVAVTSDPEVILAAERVILPGVGAIRDCVSELRKLGLDRVVQQIAGEKPLLGICVGMQMLLESSEENGGVDALGLFPGDVRYFGDDLRDGDERLKVPHMGWDQVKQTIDHPLWHRIDQDARFYFVHSYYAAASKHSHLAGLCHYGVDFAAALADDFVFATQFHPEKSHTNGLQLLQNFLAWDGRW
;
A
#
# COMPACT_ATOMS: atom_id res chain seq x y z
N MET A 1 11.03 -17.61 11.77
CA MET A 1 11.41 -16.67 12.85
C MET A 1 10.19 -15.82 13.16
N ALA A 2 10.01 -15.51 14.42
CA ALA A 2 8.89 -14.73 14.91
C ALA A 2 9.05 -13.26 14.51
N SER A 3 8.08 -12.68 13.83
CA SER A 3 8.23 -11.30 13.38
C SER A 3 7.40 -10.32 14.20
N ASN A 4 8.10 -9.30 14.71
CA ASN A 4 7.48 -8.15 15.33
C ASN A 4 7.14 -7.12 14.26
N VAL A 5 5.86 -6.75 14.17
CA VAL A 5 5.36 -5.80 13.17
C VAL A 5 4.85 -4.54 13.86
N ALA A 6 5.26 -3.37 13.40
CA ALA A 6 4.63 -2.11 13.75
C ALA A 6 3.63 -1.70 12.67
N VAL A 7 2.42 -1.38 13.07
CA VAL A 7 1.42 -0.71 12.22
C VAL A 7 1.39 0.75 12.65
N ILE A 8 1.76 1.65 11.74
CA ILE A 8 1.84 3.08 12.05
C ILE A 8 0.43 3.63 12.29
N ASP A 9 0.22 4.19 13.47
CA ASP A 9 -1.01 4.89 13.87
C ASP A 9 -0.78 6.40 13.85
N TYR A 10 -1.26 7.05 12.81
CA TYR A 10 -1.29 8.51 12.71
C TYR A 10 -2.73 9.05 12.69
N GLY A 11 -3.68 8.27 13.20
CA GLY A 11 -5.10 8.62 13.29
C GLY A 11 -5.92 8.28 12.04
N MET A 12 -5.28 7.75 10.96
CA MET A 12 -5.92 7.45 9.69
C MET A 12 -5.55 6.03 9.24
N GLY A 13 -6.52 5.14 9.13
CA GLY A 13 -6.26 3.78 8.67
C GLY A 13 -7.23 2.75 9.21
N ASN A 14 -7.31 1.59 8.53
CA ASN A 14 -8.05 0.42 9.00
C ASN A 14 -7.16 -0.42 9.94
N LEU A 15 -6.65 0.23 11.00
CA LEU A 15 -5.60 -0.32 11.88
C LEU A 15 -6.00 -1.65 12.50
N HIS A 16 -7.23 -1.74 13.00
CA HIS A 16 -7.73 -2.95 13.67
C HIS A 16 -7.78 -4.16 12.73
N SER A 17 -8.31 -3.98 11.51
CA SER A 17 -8.40 -5.08 10.54
C SER A 17 -7.01 -5.53 10.06
N VAL A 18 -6.09 -4.58 9.86
CA VAL A 18 -4.69 -4.89 9.49
C VAL A 18 -4.01 -5.69 10.61
N ALA A 19 -4.11 -5.21 11.86
CA ALA A 19 -3.53 -5.91 13.00
C ALA A 19 -4.09 -7.33 13.17
N LYS A 20 -5.42 -7.49 13.08
CA LYS A 20 -6.07 -8.80 13.16
C LYS A 20 -5.66 -9.75 12.03
N ALA A 21 -5.52 -9.24 10.80
CA ALA A 21 -5.06 -10.05 9.68
C ALA A 21 -3.60 -10.52 9.90
N LEU A 22 -2.72 -9.65 10.41
CA LEU A 22 -1.34 -10.00 10.75
C LEU A 22 -1.26 -11.07 11.84
N GLU A 23 -2.02 -10.90 12.93
CA GLU A 23 -2.13 -11.91 14.00
C GLU A 23 -2.61 -13.26 13.43
N HIS A 24 -3.62 -13.23 12.56
CA HIS A 24 -4.17 -14.42 11.93
C HIS A 24 -3.15 -15.19 11.07
N VAL A 25 -2.27 -14.47 10.35
CA VAL A 25 -1.24 -15.11 9.50
C VAL A 25 0.06 -15.41 10.25
N GLY A 26 0.09 -15.21 11.57
CA GLY A 26 1.17 -15.70 12.45
C GLY A 26 2.19 -14.66 12.87
N ALA A 27 1.89 -13.36 12.80
CA ALA A 27 2.72 -12.34 13.46
C ALA A 27 2.75 -12.60 14.98
N GLN A 28 3.95 -12.58 15.58
CA GLN A 28 4.09 -12.86 17.01
C GLN A 28 3.71 -11.69 17.89
N ALA A 29 4.03 -10.49 17.45
CA ALA A 29 3.62 -9.26 18.10
C ALA A 29 3.27 -8.22 17.04
N VAL A 30 2.10 -7.58 17.20
CA VAL A 30 1.65 -6.47 16.36
C VAL A 30 1.47 -5.25 17.28
N ALA A 31 2.30 -4.23 17.06
CA ALA A 31 2.21 -2.96 17.77
C ALA A 31 1.51 -1.93 16.86
N VAL A 32 0.31 -1.51 17.22
CA VAL A 32 -0.35 -0.35 16.60
C VAL A 32 0.09 0.87 17.38
N THR A 33 0.91 1.75 16.78
CA THR A 33 1.61 2.79 17.53
C THR A 33 1.96 4.01 16.68
N SER A 34 2.00 5.18 17.34
CA SER A 34 2.58 6.42 16.81
C SER A 34 3.97 6.72 17.41
N ASP A 35 4.49 5.84 18.26
CA ASP A 35 5.80 6.03 18.88
C ASP A 35 6.92 5.68 17.89
N PRO A 36 7.78 6.67 17.49
CA PRO A 36 8.89 6.44 16.58
C PRO A 36 9.87 5.37 17.07
N GLU A 37 10.13 5.28 18.38
CA GLU A 37 11.08 4.31 18.93
C GLU A 37 10.57 2.88 18.75
N VAL A 38 9.28 2.65 18.97
CA VAL A 38 8.64 1.34 18.75
C VAL A 38 8.62 0.98 17.27
N ILE A 39 8.34 1.94 16.39
CA ILE A 39 8.36 1.74 14.94
C ILE A 39 9.77 1.39 14.45
N LEU A 40 10.78 2.13 14.91
CA LEU A 40 12.18 1.88 14.56
C LEU A 40 12.73 0.57 15.12
N ALA A 41 12.23 0.10 16.25
CA ALA A 41 12.63 -1.17 16.86
C ALA A 41 11.95 -2.40 16.20
N ALA A 42 10.84 -2.22 15.47
CA ALA A 42 10.14 -3.30 14.80
C ALA A 42 10.96 -3.89 13.65
N GLU A 43 10.77 -5.19 13.40
CA GLU A 43 11.43 -5.89 12.28
C GLU A 43 10.80 -5.54 10.92
N ARG A 44 9.51 -5.22 10.93
CA ARG A 44 8.69 -4.87 9.76
C ARG A 44 7.72 -3.77 10.11
N VAL A 45 7.38 -2.95 9.12
CA VAL A 45 6.48 -1.82 9.34
C VAL A 45 5.38 -1.81 8.28
N ILE A 46 4.17 -1.49 8.69
CA ILE A 46 3.04 -1.23 7.78
C ILE A 46 2.64 0.23 7.90
N LEU A 47 2.53 0.88 6.75
CA LEU A 47 1.95 2.21 6.57
C LEU A 47 0.55 2.06 5.97
N PRO A 48 -0.50 1.97 6.79
CA PRO A 48 -1.87 1.98 6.29
C PRO A 48 -2.30 3.40 5.94
N GLY A 49 -3.38 3.53 5.17
CA GLY A 49 -4.01 4.82 4.94
C GLY A 49 -5.40 4.67 4.36
N VAL A 50 -6.33 5.52 4.82
CA VAL A 50 -7.69 5.65 4.28
C VAL A 50 -8.11 7.11 4.32
N GLY A 51 -9.09 7.49 3.47
CA GLY A 51 -9.56 8.86 3.36
C GLY A 51 -8.71 9.70 2.40
N ALA A 52 -8.64 11.01 2.61
CA ALA A 52 -7.93 11.92 1.72
C ALA A 52 -6.42 11.90 2.00
N ILE A 53 -5.61 11.81 0.92
CA ILE A 53 -4.13 11.78 1.05
C ILE A 53 -3.59 13.04 1.74
N ARG A 54 -4.21 14.22 1.53
CA ARG A 54 -3.82 15.46 2.20
C ARG A 54 -3.84 15.32 3.71
N ASP A 55 -4.92 14.75 4.24
CA ASP A 55 -5.11 14.59 5.67
C ASP A 55 -4.11 13.55 6.21
N CYS A 56 -3.93 12.45 5.48
CA CYS A 56 -2.97 11.42 5.83
C CYS A 56 -1.53 11.97 5.91
N VAL A 57 -1.06 12.70 4.89
CA VAL A 57 0.28 13.31 4.87
C VAL A 57 0.41 14.36 5.98
N SER A 58 -0.63 15.17 6.19
CA SER A 58 -0.63 16.21 7.23
C SER A 58 -0.48 15.60 8.62
N GLU A 59 -1.29 14.59 8.97
CA GLU A 59 -1.22 13.93 10.27
C GLU A 59 0.11 13.19 10.46
N LEU A 60 0.60 12.51 9.42
CA LEU A 60 1.90 11.84 9.45
C LEU A 60 3.04 12.83 9.75
N ARG A 61 3.05 14.00 9.06
CA ARG A 61 4.04 15.07 9.27
C ARG A 61 3.94 15.74 10.63
N LYS A 62 2.73 15.98 11.15
CA LYS A 62 2.51 16.55 12.50
C LYS A 62 3.15 15.70 13.61
N LEU A 63 3.15 14.39 13.42
CA LEU A 63 3.77 13.44 14.34
C LEU A 63 5.27 13.21 14.06
N GLY A 64 5.83 13.79 12.99
CA GLY A 64 7.22 13.58 12.55
C GLY A 64 7.48 12.18 11.98
N LEU A 65 6.41 11.41 11.71
CA LEU A 65 6.48 10.02 11.25
C LEU A 65 6.86 9.92 9.75
N ASP A 66 6.73 11.01 8.99
CA ASP A 66 7.21 11.10 7.61
C ASP A 66 8.72 10.80 7.51
N ARG A 67 9.52 11.34 8.43
CA ARG A 67 10.96 11.08 8.51
C ARG A 67 11.27 9.64 8.92
N VAL A 68 10.47 9.10 9.84
CA VAL A 68 10.60 7.70 10.26
C VAL A 68 10.32 6.77 9.07
N VAL A 69 9.26 7.02 8.29
CA VAL A 69 8.95 6.25 7.07
C VAL A 69 10.08 6.33 6.07
N GLN A 70 10.64 7.52 5.81
CA GLN A 70 11.77 7.69 4.90
C GLN A 70 13.01 6.93 5.35
N GLN A 71 13.29 6.91 6.66
CA GLN A 71 14.42 6.16 7.21
C GLN A 71 14.23 4.66 7.03
N ILE A 72 13.08 4.10 7.44
CA ILE A 72 12.85 2.65 7.41
C ILE A 72 12.75 2.09 5.99
N ALA A 73 12.35 2.89 5.01
CA ALA A 73 12.22 2.47 3.62
C ALA A 73 13.53 1.97 2.97
N GLY A 74 14.69 2.34 3.52
CA GLY A 74 16.00 1.84 3.09
C GLY A 74 16.62 0.81 4.02
N GLU A 75 15.94 0.40 5.10
CA GLU A 75 16.55 -0.39 6.18
C GLU A 75 15.81 -1.69 6.47
N LYS A 76 14.48 -1.72 6.31
CA LYS A 76 13.65 -2.87 6.69
C LYS A 76 12.35 -2.94 5.90
N PRO A 77 11.71 -4.13 5.85
CA PRO A 77 10.46 -4.32 5.11
C PRO A 77 9.37 -3.32 5.53
N LEU A 78 8.92 -2.53 4.55
CA LEU A 78 7.82 -1.57 4.65
C LEU A 78 6.70 -1.97 3.68
N LEU A 79 5.46 -2.11 4.19
CA LEU A 79 4.28 -2.33 3.37
C LEU A 79 3.35 -1.12 3.42
N GLY A 80 3.20 -0.42 2.28
CA GLY A 80 2.18 0.63 2.10
C GLY A 80 0.84 0.03 1.67
N ILE A 81 -0.29 0.44 2.29
CA ILE A 81 -1.63 -0.08 1.95
C ILE A 81 -2.56 1.07 1.58
N CYS A 82 -3.15 1.01 0.39
CA CYS A 82 -4.12 1.95 -0.17
C CYS A 82 -3.58 3.39 -0.20
N VAL A 83 -4.13 4.32 0.59
CA VAL A 83 -3.55 5.68 0.71
C VAL A 83 -2.12 5.64 1.24
N GLY A 84 -1.75 4.61 2.03
CA GLY A 84 -0.38 4.37 2.43
C GLY A 84 0.57 4.18 1.25
N MET A 85 0.16 3.45 0.19
CA MET A 85 0.91 3.38 -1.07
C MET A 85 0.97 4.74 -1.76
N GLN A 86 -0.16 5.45 -1.83
CA GLN A 86 -0.24 6.75 -2.50
C GLN A 86 0.67 7.80 -1.85
N MET A 87 0.80 7.77 -0.52
CA MET A 87 1.71 8.65 0.21
C MET A 87 3.19 8.41 -0.13
N LEU A 88 3.57 7.23 -0.64
CA LEU A 88 4.95 6.94 -1.02
C LEU A 88 5.34 7.52 -2.39
N LEU A 89 4.38 8.01 -3.19
CA LEU A 89 4.64 8.68 -4.47
C LEU A 89 5.15 10.12 -4.28
N GLU A 90 5.44 10.84 -5.35
CA GLU A 90 5.93 12.22 -5.31
C GLU A 90 4.82 13.20 -4.96
N SER A 91 3.63 13.02 -5.55
CA SER A 91 2.52 13.96 -5.40
C SER A 91 1.16 13.32 -5.67
N SER A 92 0.10 14.05 -5.33
CA SER A 92 -1.28 13.73 -5.69
C SER A 92 -2.01 14.97 -6.17
N GLU A 93 -2.86 14.83 -7.18
CA GLU A 93 -3.74 15.92 -7.63
C GLU A 93 -4.96 16.13 -6.73
N GLU A 94 -5.19 15.23 -5.76
CA GLU A 94 -6.32 15.31 -4.84
C GLU A 94 -6.34 16.65 -4.09
N ASN A 95 -7.54 17.24 -3.95
CA ASN A 95 -7.74 18.49 -3.22
C ASN A 95 -6.89 19.69 -3.71
N GLY A 96 -6.57 19.73 -5.02
CA GLY A 96 -5.81 20.81 -5.64
C GLY A 96 -4.29 20.69 -5.51
N GLY A 97 -3.80 19.49 -5.20
CA GLY A 97 -2.39 19.15 -5.16
C GLY A 97 -1.85 18.98 -3.74
N VAL A 98 -1.11 17.87 -3.55
CA VAL A 98 -0.45 17.52 -2.29
C VAL A 98 0.92 16.93 -2.61
N ASP A 99 1.99 17.47 -2.02
CA ASP A 99 3.30 16.83 -2.04
C ASP A 99 3.31 15.66 -1.06
N ALA A 100 3.68 14.47 -1.55
CA ALA A 100 3.74 13.25 -0.77
C ALA A 100 5.17 12.97 -0.25
N LEU A 101 5.59 11.71 -0.07
CA LEU A 101 6.87 11.37 0.54
C LEU A 101 8.01 11.18 -0.47
N GLY A 102 7.69 10.95 -1.75
CA GLY A 102 8.66 10.90 -2.84
C GLY A 102 9.60 9.68 -2.82
N LEU A 103 9.17 8.55 -2.25
CA LEU A 103 9.94 7.30 -2.29
C LEU A 103 9.83 6.59 -3.65
N PHE A 104 8.67 6.69 -4.29
CA PHE A 104 8.47 6.24 -5.66
C PHE A 104 8.26 7.42 -6.60
N PRO A 105 8.82 7.40 -7.82
CA PRO A 105 8.51 8.39 -8.82
C PRO A 105 7.08 8.21 -9.33
N GLY A 106 6.42 9.31 -9.65
CA GLY A 106 5.06 9.34 -10.17
C GLY A 106 4.07 10.06 -9.27
N ASP A 107 2.86 10.13 -9.74
CA ASP A 107 1.78 10.92 -9.16
C ASP A 107 0.50 10.11 -8.98
N VAL A 108 -0.31 10.57 -8.06
CA VAL A 108 -1.66 10.02 -7.81
C VAL A 108 -2.66 10.87 -8.56
N ARG A 109 -3.50 10.22 -9.39
CA ARG A 109 -4.48 10.84 -10.28
C ARG A 109 -5.90 10.43 -9.97
N TYR A 110 -6.86 11.27 -10.29
CA TYR A 110 -8.29 10.97 -10.22
C TYR A 110 -8.73 10.14 -11.42
N PHE A 111 -9.63 9.19 -11.21
CA PHE A 111 -10.21 8.43 -12.32
C PHE A 111 -11.09 9.27 -13.26
N GLY A 112 -11.57 10.43 -12.78
CA GLY A 112 -12.48 11.28 -13.51
C GLY A 112 -13.96 10.96 -13.27
N ASP A 113 -14.83 11.90 -13.65
CA ASP A 113 -16.28 11.79 -13.44
C ASP A 113 -16.99 10.99 -14.53
N ASP A 114 -16.33 10.77 -15.68
CA ASP A 114 -16.86 10.02 -16.84
C ASP A 114 -15.86 8.92 -17.26
N LEU A 115 -15.42 8.12 -16.29
CA LEU A 115 -14.54 6.97 -16.56
C LEU A 115 -15.29 5.92 -17.38
N ARG A 116 -14.64 5.41 -18.43
CA ARG A 116 -15.20 4.42 -19.34
C ARG A 116 -14.22 3.30 -19.65
N ASP A 117 -14.76 2.12 -19.90
CA ASP A 117 -14.06 1.02 -20.55
C ASP A 117 -14.82 0.68 -21.83
N GLY A 118 -14.29 1.08 -22.99
CA GLY A 118 -15.02 1.09 -24.25
C GLY A 118 -16.27 1.96 -24.16
N ASP A 119 -17.45 1.36 -24.41
CA ASP A 119 -18.75 2.04 -24.33
C ASP A 119 -19.38 2.00 -22.93
N GLU A 120 -18.83 1.21 -22.01
CA GLU A 120 -19.35 1.06 -20.65
C GLU A 120 -18.85 2.18 -19.74
N ARG A 121 -19.80 2.83 -19.03
CA ARG A 121 -19.46 3.81 -17.99
C ARG A 121 -19.17 3.08 -16.68
N LEU A 122 -17.97 3.31 -16.15
CA LEU A 122 -17.54 2.74 -14.88
C LEU A 122 -17.88 3.68 -13.71
N LYS A 123 -18.10 3.09 -12.53
CA LYS A 123 -18.34 3.85 -11.31
C LYS A 123 -17.03 4.30 -10.68
N VAL A 124 -17.03 5.53 -10.17
CA VAL A 124 -15.98 6.06 -9.30
C VAL A 124 -16.62 6.34 -7.93
N PRO A 125 -16.09 5.80 -6.82
CA PRO A 125 -14.84 5.03 -6.70
C PRO A 125 -14.87 3.64 -7.36
N HIS A 126 -13.69 3.17 -7.79
CA HIS A 126 -13.45 1.75 -8.08
C HIS A 126 -13.62 0.99 -6.75
N MET A 127 -14.68 0.23 -6.64
CA MET A 127 -15.03 -0.51 -5.42
C MET A 127 -15.43 -1.94 -5.77
N GLY A 128 -14.63 -2.90 -5.35
CA GLY A 128 -14.89 -4.31 -5.60
C GLY A 128 -13.64 -5.14 -5.76
N TRP A 129 -13.84 -6.34 -6.33
CA TRP A 129 -12.81 -7.33 -6.57
C TRP A 129 -12.33 -7.23 -8.01
N ASP A 130 -11.03 -7.01 -8.20
CA ASP A 130 -10.44 -6.97 -9.53
C ASP A 130 -9.12 -7.73 -9.60
N GLN A 131 -8.73 -8.08 -10.82
CA GLN A 131 -7.55 -8.87 -11.10
C GLN A 131 -6.29 -8.01 -11.04
N VAL A 132 -5.23 -8.57 -10.46
CA VAL A 132 -3.90 -7.96 -10.43
C VAL A 132 -2.95 -8.81 -11.25
N LYS A 133 -2.49 -8.24 -12.35
CA LYS A 133 -1.43 -8.83 -13.17
C LYS A 133 -0.09 -8.54 -12.51
N GLN A 134 0.58 -9.57 -11.99
CA GLN A 134 1.93 -9.47 -11.45
C GLN A 134 2.92 -9.17 -12.60
N THR A 135 3.73 -8.15 -12.43
CA THR A 135 4.64 -7.65 -13.47
C THR A 135 6.10 -7.98 -13.22
N ILE A 136 6.42 -8.40 -12.02
CA ILE A 136 7.77 -8.84 -11.59
C ILE A 136 7.65 -10.09 -10.72
N ASP A 137 8.73 -10.86 -10.66
CA ASP A 137 8.88 -11.95 -9.70
C ASP A 137 9.33 -11.35 -8.35
N HIS A 138 8.42 -11.31 -7.38
CA HIS A 138 8.69 -10.73 -6.06
C HIS A 138 8.22 -11.69 -4.95
N PRO A 139 8.96 -11.82 -3.83
CA PRO A 139 8.62 -12.73 -2.73
C PRO A 139 7.19 -12.57 -2.18
N LEU A 140 6.63 -11.37 -2.22
CA LEU A 140 5.25 -11.12 -1.76
C LEU A 140 4.20 -11.78 -2.65
N TRP A 141 4.52 -12.14 -3.89
CA TRP A 141 3.64 -12.89 -4.79
C TRP A 141 3.71 -14.41 -4.62
N HIS A 142 4.59 -14.91 -3.73
CA HIS A 142 4.75 -16.36 -3.53
C HIS A 142 3.41 -17.05 -3.19
N ARG A 143 3.06 -18.11 -3.91
CA ARG A 143 1.77 -18.84 -3.80
C ARG A 143 0.52 -18.00 -4.06
N ILE A 144 0.64 -16.91 -4.80
CA ILE A 144 -0.48 -16.12 -5.29
C ILE A 144 -0.49 -16.30 -6.81
N ASP A 145 -1.59 -16.81 -7.34
CA ASP A 145 -1.71 -17.06 -8.77
C ASP A 145 -1.63 -15.75 -9.57
N GLN A 146 -1.15 -15.84 -10.82
CA GLN A 146 -1.21 -14.72 -11.75
C GLN A 146 -2.68 -14.31 -11.97
N ASP A 147 -2.92 -13.01 -12.08
CA ASP A 147 -4.27 -12.44 -12.22
C ASP A 147 -5.22 -12.76 -11.05
N ALA A 148 -4.67 -13.04 -9.87
CA ALA A 148 -5.44 -13.21 -8.65
C ALA A 148 -6.25 -11.94 -8.33
N ARG A 149 -7.43 -12.12 -7.74
CA ARG A 149 -8.31 -11.00 -7.39
C ARG A 149 -8.03 -10.48 -6.00
N PHE A 150 -8.07 -9.14 -5.89
CA PHE A 150 -7.94 -8.39 -4.64
C PHE A 150 -9.07 -7.36 -4.52
N TYR A 151 -9.32 -6.88 -3.30
CA TYR A 151 -10.36 -5.91 -3.02
C TYR A 151 -9.81 -4.48 -3.09
N PHE A 152 -10.46 -3.66 -3.92
CA PHE A 152 -10.16 -2.25 -4.13
C PHE A 152 -11.29 -1.36 -3.59
N VAL A 153 -10.93 -0.17 -3.12
CA VAL A 153 -11.89 0.91 -2.82
C VAL A 153 -11.15 2.25 -2.87
N HIS A 154 -11.12 2.88 -4.06
CA HIS A 154 -10.39 4.14 -4.27
C HIS A 154 -10.95 4.94 -5.45
N SER A 155 -10.86 6.27 -5.37
CA SER A 155 -11.20 7.20 -6.43
C SER A 155 -9.97 7.74 -7.16
N TYR A 156 -8.81 7.63 -6.52
CA TYR A 156 -7.51 8.05 -7.02
C TYR A 156 -6.59 6.84 -7.15
N TYR A 157 -5.71 6.86 -8.14
CA TYR A 157 -4.82 5.75 -8.45
C TYR A 157 -3.38 6.21 -8.66
N ALA A 158 -2.43 5.35 -8.36
CA ALA A 158 -1.02 5.59 -8.60
C ALA A 158 -0.69 5.45 -10.10
N ALA A 159 -0.30 6.56 -10.72
CA ALA A 159 0.21 6.60 -12.10
C ALA A 159 1.75 6.53 -12.04
N ALA A 160 2.30 5.34 -11.81
CA ALA A 160 3.73 5.16 -11.68
C ALA A 160 4.45 5.46 -13.01
N SER A 161 5.38 6.42 -13.00
CA SER A 161 6.11 6.86 -14.19
C SER A 161 7.23 5.91 -14.62
N LYS A 162 7.69 5.01 -13.73
CA LYS A 162 8.76 4.05 -14.00
C LYS A 162 8.25 2.61 -13.92
N HIS A 163 8.36 1.90 -15.02
CA HIS A 163 8.01 0.48 -15.09
C HIS A 163 8.85 -0.39 -14.14
N SER A 164 10.10 0.02 -13.80
CA SER A 164 10.96 -0.74 -12.90
C SER A 164 10.42 -0.91 -11.48
N HIS A 165 9.50 -0.05 -11.03
CA HIS A 165 8.87 -0.14 -9.72
C HIS A 165 7.47 -0.80 -9.77
N LEU A 166 6.95 -1.09 -10.97
CA LEU A 166 5.61 -1.66 -11.13
C LEU A 166 5.65 -3.15 -10.77
N ALA A 167 5.08 -3.52 -9.63
CA ALA A 167 4.99 -4.88 -9.17
C ALA A 167 3.67 -5.57 -9.49
N GLY A 168 2.62 -4.80 -9.70
CA GLY A 168 1.30 -5.29 -10.10
C GLY A 168 0.51 -4.24 -10.86
N LEU A 169 -0.16 -4.67 -11.92
CA LEU A 169 -1.00 -3.85 -12.78
C LEU A 169 -2.46 -4.26 -12.64
N CYS A 170 -3.36 -3.29 -12.59
CA CYS A 170 -4.80 -3.50 -12.69
C CYS A 170 -5.38 -2.60 -13.78
N HIS A 171 -6.44 -3.07 -14.44
CA HIS A 171 -7.19 -2.31 -15.44
C HIS A 171 -8.58 -1.98 -14.90
N TYR A 172 -8.94 -0.69 -14.92
CA TYR A 172 -10.28 -0.20 -14.61
C TYR A 172 -10.57 1.05 -15.45
N GLY A 173 -10.88 0.85 -16.72
CA GLY A 173 -10.99 1.92 -17.72
C GLY A 173 -9.66 2.57 -18.07
N VAL A 174 -8.71 2.52 -17.16
CA VAL A 174 -7.29 2.89 -17.35
C VAL A 174 -6.41 1.86 -16.65
N ASP A 175 -5.20 1.68 -17.15
CA ASP A 175 -4.19 0.88 -16.49
C ASP A 175 -3.56 1.68 -15.34
N PHE A 176 -3.49 1.10 -14.16
CA PHE A 176 -2.88 1.73 -12.99
C PHE A 176 -2.02 0.76 -12.18
N ALA A 177 -1.09 1.31 -11.39
CA ALA A 177 -0.28 0.51 -10.51
C ALA A 177 -1.13 -0.03 -9.34
N ALA A 178 -1.40 -1.34 -9.35
CA ALA A 178 -2.03 -2.04 -8.25
C ALA A 178 -1.04 -2.37 -7.12
N ALA A 179 0.25 -2.51 -7.48
CA ALA A 179 1.35 -2.66 -6.53
C ALA A 179 2.63 -2.03 -7.07
N LEU A 180 3.43 -1.49 -6.16
CA LEU A 180 4.77 -0.96 -6.41
C LEU A 180 5.77 -1.70 -5.52
N ALA A 181 7.01 -1.86 -6.00
CA ALA A 181 8.10 -2.44 -5.23
C ALA A 181 9.42 -1.73 -5.51
N ASP A 182 10.24 -1.64 -4.47
CA ASP A 182 11.66 -1.30 -4.50
C ASP A 182 12.33 -2.03 -3.34
N ASP A 183 13.67 -1.96 -3.21
CA ASP A 183 14.37 -2.53 -2.07
C ASP A 183 13.69 -2.13 -0.75
N PHE A 184 13.37 -3.11 0.08
CA PHE A 184 12.67 -2.97 1.36
C PHE A 184 11.22 -2.43 1.32
N VAL A 185 10.73 -1.93 0.20
CA VAL A 185 9.38 -1.34 0.10
C VAL A 185 8.50 -2.12 -0.85
N PHE A 186 7.35 -2.56 -0.36
CA PHE A 186 6.25 -3.04 -1.19
C PHE A 186 5.00 -2.24 -0.86
N ALA A 187 4.22 -1.87 -1.86
CA ALA A 187 3.03 -1.09 -1.62
C ALA A 187 1.88 -1.57 -2.51
N THR A 188 0.65 -1.57 -1.97
CA THR A 188 -0.55 -2.04 -2.66
C THR A 188 -1.64 -0.99 -2.67
N GLN A 189 -2.30 -0.80 -3.81
CA GLN A 189 -3.51 0.02 -3.91
C GLN A 189 -4.72 -0.71 -3.32
N PHE A 190 -4.75 -2.03 -3.42
CA PHE A 190 -5.77 -2.88 -2.82
C PHE A 190 -5.52 -3.07 -1.32
N HIS A 191 -6.54 -3.61 -0.65
CA HIS A 191 -6.52 -3.91 0.77
C HIS A 191 -6.25 -5.41 1.02
N PRO A 192 -5.02 -5.84 1.36
CA PRO A 192 -4.73 -7.24 1.64
C PRO A 192 -5.60 -7.78 2.78
N GLU A 193 -5.83 -6.99 3.83
CA GLU A 193 -6.63 -7.35 5.00
C GLU A 193 -8.13 -7.58 4.68
N LYS A 194 -8.57 -7.18 3.46
CA LYS A 194 -9.94 -7.40 2.95
C LYS A 194 -9.97 -8.36 1.76
N SER A 195 -8.83 -8.91 1.36
CA SER A 195 -8.69 -9.69 0.13
C SER A 195 -8.67 -11.21 0.36
N HIS A 196 -9.37 -11.70 1.41
CA HIS A 196 -9.51 -13.13 1.73
C HIS A 196 -8.19 -13.90 1.62
N THR A 197 -8.19 -15.07 0.98
CA THR A 197 -7.03 -15.97 0.90
C THR A 197 -5.81 -15.30 0.25
N ASN A 198 -5.98 -14.58 -0.87
CA ASN A 198 -4.86 -13.95 -1.57
C ASN A 198 -4.22 -12.82 -0.74
N GLY A 199 -5.06 -12.02 -0.07
CA GLY A 199 -4.57 -10.97 0.82
C GLY A 199 -3.86 -11.52 2.06
N LEU A 200 -4.40 -12.56 2.67
CA LEU A 200 -3.77 -13.25 3.81
C LEU A 200 -2.44 -13.89 3.39
N GLN A 201 -2.37 -14.51 2.19
CA GLN A 201 -1.13 -15.05 1.67
C GLN A 201 -0.08 -13.96 1.46
N LEU A 202 -0.46 -12.80 0.92
CA LEU A 202 0.45 -11.65 0.76
C LEU A 202 0.98 -11.16 2.12
N LEU A 203 0.11 -11.03 3.13
CA LEU A 203 0.54 -10.65 4.48
C LEU A 203 1.45 -11.72 5.11
N GLN A 204 1.19 -13.01 4.88
CA GLN A 204 2.06 -14.09 5.33
C GLN A 204 3.44 -14.00 4.65
N ASN A 205 3.48 -13.74 3.34
CA ASN A 205 4.72 -13.53 2.60
C ASN A 205 5.47 -12.30 3.12
N PHE A 206 4.78 -11.21 3.45
CA PHE A 206 5.38 -10.03 4.06
C PHE A 206 6.05 -10.35 5.40
N LEU A 207 5.45 -11.21 6.22
CA LEU A 207 6.08 -11.66 7.48
C LEU A 207 7.36 -12.48 7.26
N ALA A 208 7.50 -13.14 6.13
CA ALA A 208 8.66 -13.95 5.78
C ALA A 208 9.74 -13.17 5.00
N TRP A 209 9.37 -12.08 4.37
CA TRP A 209 10.26 -11.29 3.51
C TRP A 209 11.31 -10.52 4.32
N ASP A 210 12.55 -10.53 3.86
CA ASP A 210 13.70 -9.85 4.49
C ASP A 210 14.01 -8.46 3.91
N GLY A 211 13.21 -8.01 2.94
CA GLY A 211 13.36 -6.72 2.28
C GLY A 211 14.15 -6.78 0.96
N ARG A 212 14.56 -7.96 0.50
CA ARG A 212 15.34 -8.13 -0.74
C ARG A 212 14.59 -8.97 -1.76
N TRP A 213 14.87 -8.71 -3.03
CA TRP A 213 14.26 -9.45 -4.14
C TRP A 213 15.06 -9.29 -5.44
#